data_25279cbacbbfe78c9292d6227b83b87a
#
_entry.id   25279cbacbbfe78c9292d6227b83b87a
#
_cell.length_a   1.000
_cell.length_b   1.000
_cell.length_c   1.000
_cell.angle_alpha   90.00
_cell.angle_beta   90.00
_cell.angle_gamma   90.00
#
_symmetry.space_group_name_H-M   'P 1'
#
loop_
_entity.id
_entity.type
_entity.pdbx_description
1 polymer ?
#
loop_
_entity_poly.entity_id
_entity_poly.type
_entity_poly.pdbx_seq_one_letter_code
_entity_poly.pdbx_strand_id
1 'polypeptide(L)'
;VTGANVHDSRLIEATLKISREMGGWFLGCAVRHVCLDEGYDYPRVSEEVYVNGFEEHIRSRGEEVRDRWRTPARRWVVERTFAWLKGFRSLRTRYCCYLVNFMGLLYLALACILWRKLV
;
A
#
# COMPACT_ATOMS: atom_id res chain seq x y z
N VAL A 1 1.15 -11.19 7.97
CA VAL A 1 2.08 -11.58 6.89
C VAL A 1 1.71 -12.98 6.44
N THR A 2 1.38 -13.13 5.18
CA THR A 2 1.00 -14.39 4.54
C THR A 2 2.14 -14.95 3.70
N GLY A 3 2.05 -16.24 3.34
CA GLY A 3 3.01 -16.85 2.43
C GLY A 3 2.92 -16.25 1.02
N ALA A 4 4.02 -16.30 0.26
CA ALA A 4 4.13 -15.76 -1.10
C ALA A 4 3.18 -16.43 -2.13
N ASN A 5 2.53 -17.52 -1.76
CA ASN A 5 1.57 -18.26 -2.59
C ASN A 5 0.13 -17.75 -2.48
N VAL A 6 -0.13 -16.78 -1.61
CA VAL A 6 -1.47 -16.17 -1.48
C VAL A 6 -1.55 -14.95 -2.41
N HIS A 7 -2.53 -14.96 -3.31
CA HIS A 7 -2.75 -13.84 -4.22
C HIS A 7 -3.18 -12.60 -3.42
N ASP A 8 -2.55 -11.46 -3.70
CA ASP A 8 -2.72 -10.22 -2.93
C ASP A 8 -4.17 -9.71 -2.90
N SER A 9 -4.95 -9.97 -3.97
CA SER A 9 -6.38 -9.60 -4.02
C SER A 9 -7.23 -10.26 -2.92
N ARG A 10 -6.79 -11.38 -2.35
CA ARG A 10 -7.46 -12.03 -1.21
C ARG A 10 -7.23 -11.33 0.13
N LEU A 11 -6.20 -10.49 0.18
CA LEU A 11 -5.82 -9.76 1.40
C LEU A 11 -6.38 -8.36 1.44
N ILE A 12 -7.06 -7.92 0.37
CA ILE A 12 -7.51 -6.53 0.25
C ILE A 12 -8.51 -6.16 1.34
N GLU A 13 -9.47 -7.01 1.64
CA GLU A 13 -10.48 -6.80 2.68
C GLU A 13 -9.81 -6.53 4.04
N ALA A 14 -8.90 -7.40 4.46
CA ALA A 14 -8.17 -7.26 5.73
C ALA A 14 -7.33 -5.97 5.74
N THR A 15 -6.72 -5.62 4.62
CA THR A 15 -5.89 -4.41 4.49
C THR A 15 -6.74 -3.15 4.58
N LEU A 16 -7.88 -3.10 3.90
CA LEU A 16 -8.81 -1.97 3.93
C LEU A 16 -9.42 -1.78 5.31
N LYS A 17 -9.79 -2.88 5.98
CA LYS A 17 -10.33 -2.85 7.35
C LYS A 17 -9.32 -2.25 8.33
N ILE A 18 -8.07 -2.71 8.30
CA ILE A 18 -6.99 -2.15 9.14
C ILE A 18 -6.77 -0.68 8.79
N SER A 19 -6.73 -0.33 7.51
CA SER A 19 -6.54 1.05 7.06
C SER A 19 -7.67 1.96 7.52
N ARG A 20 -8.92 1.46 7.55
CA ARG A 20 -10.07 2.19 8.07
C ARG A 20 -9.98 2.41 9.58
N GLU A 21 -9.57 1.41 10.32
CA GLU A 21 -9.40 1.48 11.77
C GLU A 21 -8.28 2.46 12.16
N MET A 22 -7.14 2.40 11.47
CA MET A 22 -6.02 3.31 11.69
C MET A 22 -6.30 4.74 11.21
N GLY A 23 -7.07 4.90 10.15
CA GLY A 23 -7.40 6.19 9.55
C GLY A 23 -8.35 7.06 10.37
N GLY A 24 -8.96 6.55 11.43
CA GLY A 24 -9.75 7.32 12.38
C GLY A 24 -8.99 8.44 13.09
N TRP A 25 -7.66 8.41 13.04
CA TRP A 25 -6.77 9.44 13.59
C TRP A 25 -6.53 10.63 12.65
N PHE A 26 -6.80 10.48 11.35
CA PHE A 26 -6.70 11.55 10.36
C PHE A 26 -8.08 12.17 10.14
N LEU A 27 -8.53 12.94 11.12
CA LEU A 27 -9.75 13.73 11.08
C LEU A 27 -9.68 14.75 9.94
N GLY A 28 -10.60 14.66 8.97
CA GLY A 28 -10.88 15.74 8.04
C GLY A 28 -11.00 15.40 6.55
N CYS A 29 -10.63 14.21 6.10
CA CYS A 29 -10.88 13.84 4.70
C CYS A 29 -12.27 13.22 4.55
N ALA A 30 -13.16 13.91 3.85
CA ALA A 30 -14.53 13.45 3.59
C ALA A 30 -14.56 12.18 2.72
N VAL A 31 -13.57 11.99 1.84
CA VAL A 31 -13.48 10.85 0.94
C VAL A 31 -12.07 10.25 1.03
N ARG A 32 -12.00 8.93 1.19
CA ARG A 32 -10.74 8.18 1.23
C ARG A 32 -10.50 7.52 -0.10
N HIS A 33 -9.37 7.83 -0.72
CA HIS A 33 -8.98 7.26 -2.00
C HIS A 33 -7.98 6.13 -1.82
N VAL A 34 -8.18 5.01 -2.52
CA VAL A 34 -7.22 3.92 -2.60
C VAL A 34 -6.75 3.74 -4.04
N CYS A 35 -5.44 3.74 -4.25
CA CYS A 35 -4.84 3.50 -5.55
C CYS A 35 -4.37 2.05 -5.61
N LEU A 36 -4.95 1.28 -6.52
CA LEU A 36 -4.64 -0.13 -6.72
C LEU A 36 -3.99 -0.34 -8.08
N ASP A 37 -3.19 -1.40 -8.18
CA ASP A 37 -2.60 -1.83 -9.45
C ASP A 37 -3.65 -2.55 -10.30
N GLU A 38 -3.43 -2.66 -11.60
CA GLU A 38 -4.29 -3.37 -12.55
C GLU A 38 -4.58 -4.83 -12.13
N GLY A 39 -3.65 -5.46 -11.42
CA GLY A 39 -3.86 -6.79 -10.84
C GLY A 39 -5.01 -6.91 -9.84
N TYR A 40 -5.62 -5.79 -9.45
CA TYR A 40 -6.79 -5.71 -8.59
C TYR A 40 -8.08 -5.35 -9.34
N ASP A 41 -8.04 -5.24 -10.67
CA ASP A 41 -9.21 -4.94 -11.52
C ASP A 41 -10.17 -6.14 -11.59
N TYR A 42 -10.87 -6.38 -10.50
CA TYR A 42 -11.90 -7.41 -10.36
C TYR A 42 -13.15 -6.81 -9.70
N PRO A 43 -14.36 -7.13 -10.19
CA PRO A 43 -15.61 -6.61 -9.63
C PRO A 43 -15.74 -6.83 -8.11
N ARG A 44 -15.26 -7.96 -7.61
CA ARG A 44 -15.23 -8.26 -6.18
C ARG A 44 -14.39 -7.24 -5.39
N VAL A 45 -13.25 -6.83 -5.94
CA VAL A 45 -12.34 -5.89 -5.27
C VAL A 45 -13.00 -4.50 -5.20
N SER A 46 -13.61 -4.06 -6.29
CA SER A 46 -14.36 -2.81 -6.36
C SER A 46 -15.49 -2.75 -5.33
N GLU A 47 -16.24 -3.85 -5.21
CA GLU A 47 -17.29 -3.96 -4.19
C GLU A 47 -16.72 -3.85 -2.77
N GLU A 48 -15.64 -4.56 -2.47
CA GLU A 48 -14.99 -4.51 -1.15
C GLU A 48 -14.42 -3.13 -0.83
N VAL A 49 -13.85 -2.44 -1.81
CA VAL A 49 -13.36 -1.07 -1.66
C VAL A 49 -14.52 -0.13 -1.30
N TYR A 50 -15.62 -0.22 -2.03
CA TYR A 50 -16.81 0.59 -1.81
C TYR A 50 -17.45 0.34 -0.43
N VAL A 51 -17.64 -0.93 -0.05
CA VAL A 51 -18.21 -1.33 1.25
C VAL A 51 -17.36 -0.81 2.42
N ASN A 52 -16.04 -0.73 2.25
CA ASN A 52 -15.14 -0.17 3.26
C ASN A 52 -15.07 1.38 3.26
N GLY A 53 -15.82 2.05 2.39
CA GLY A 53 -15.91 3.51 2.33
C GLY A 53 -14.71 4.18 1.67
N PHE A 54 -14.10 3.53 0.70
CA PHE A 54 -13.03 4.07 -0.12
C PHE A 54 -13.48 4.29 -1.56
N GLU A 55 -12.91 5.28 -2.23
CA GLU A 55 -12.96 5.41 -3.68
C GLU A 55 -11.73 4.77 -4.31
N GLU A 56 -11.98 3.89 -5.28
CA GLU A 56 -10.91 3.21 -5.99
C GLU A 56 -10.35 4.04 -7.14
N HIS A 57 -9.05 3.89 -7.35
CA HIS A 57 -8.35 4.38 -8.52
C HIS A 57 -7.54 3.23 -9.11
N ILE A 58 -8.18 2.45 -9.98
CA ILE A 58 -7.56 1.39 -10.76
C ILE A 58 -7.37 1.92 -12.17
N ARG A 59 -6.17 1.77 -12.72
CA ARG A 59 -5.88 2.15 -14.10
C ARG A 59 -5.69 0.91 -14.95
N SER A 60 -6.53 0.79 -15.98
CA SER A 60 -6.42 -0.26 -16.98
C SER A 60 -5.24 -0.04 -17.92
N ARG A 61 -4.71 -1.12 -18.47
CA ARG A 61 -3.65 -1.09 -19.51
C ARG A 61 -4.13 -0.25 -20.69
N GLY A 62 -3.37 0.77 -21.03
CA GLY A 62 -3.68 1.68 -22.13
C GLY A 62 -4.26 3.02 -21.71
N GLU A 63 -4.85 3.16 -20.53
CA GLU A 63 -5.22 4.46 -19.97
C GLU A 63 -3.98 5.28 -19.59
N GLU A 64 -2.90 4.63 -19.14
CA GLU A 64 -1.63 5.30 -18.84
C GLU A 64 -1.04 6.00 -20.06
N VAL A 65 -1.28 5.48 -21.26
CA VAL A 65 -0.78 6.06 -22.51
C VAL A 65 -1.65 7.26 -22.93
N ARG A 66 -2.97 7.19 -22.74
CA ARG A 66 -3.92 8.25 -23.10
C ARG A 66 -3.91 9.42 -22.13
N ASP A 67 -3.78 9.15 -20.83
CA ASP A 67 -3.89 10.17 -19.77
C ASP A 67 -2.54 10.59 -19.16
N ARG A 68 -1.43 10.28 -19.85
CA ARG A 68 -0.06 10.55 -19.39
C ARG A 68 0.16 12.00 -18.92
N TRP A 69 -0.61 12.92 -19.43
CA TRP A 69 -0.50 14.37 -19.15
C TRP A 69 -1.51 14.89 -18.14
N ARG A 70 -2.61 14.18 -17.88
CA ARG A 70 -3.69 14.67 -17.02
C ARG A 70 -3.53 14.33 -15.55
N THR A 71 -3.22 13.09 -15.24
CA THR A 71 -3.06 12.64 -13.85
C THR A 71 -1.98 11.56 -13.76
N PRO A 72 -0.79 11.88 -13.23
CA PRO A 72 0.26 10.88 -13.06
C PRO A 72 -0.22 9.76 -12.13
N ALA A 73 0.03 8.51 -12.53
CA ALA A 73 -0.25 7.36 -11.67
C ALA A 73 0.45 7.55 -10.32
N ARG A 74 -0.28 7.41 -9.22
CA ARG A 74 0.30 7.54 -7.85
C ARG A 74 1.18 6.35 -7.46
N ARG A 75 1.43 5.45 -8.39
CA ARG A 75 2.30 4.27 -8.24
C ARG A 75 3.69 4.62 -7.73
N TRP A 76 4.24 5.75 -8.13
CA TRP A 76 5.54 6.24 -7.68
C TRP A 76 5.66 6.36 -6.14
N VAL A 77 4.56 6.55 -5.42
CA VAL A 77 4.57 6.65 -3.95
C VAL A 77 4.95 5.31 -3.34
N VAL A 78 4.34 4.22 -3.83
CA VAL A 78 4.63 2.86 -3.37
C VAL A 78 6.04 2.45 -3.76
N GLU A 79 6.44 2.69 -5.02
CA GLU A 79 7.77 2.39 -5.53
C GLU A 79 8.86 3.12 -4.73
N ARG A 80 8.65 4.38 -4.42
CA ARG A 80 9.54 5.19 -3.59
C ARG A 80 9.65 4.65 -2.17
N THR A 81 8.54 4.26 -1.56
CA THR A 81 8.53 3.70 -0.20
C THR A 81 9.31 2.39 -0.15
N PHE A 82 9.09 1.51 -1.12
CA PHE A 82 9.87 0.27 -1.23
C PHE A 82 11.35 0.53 -1.52
N ALA A 83 11.68 1.53 -2.32
CA ALA A 83 13.08 1.91 -2.56
C ALA A 83 13.77 2.37 -1.27
N TRP A 84 13.09 3.14 -0.44
CA TRP A 84 13.62 3.55 0.87
C TRP A 84 13.80 2.36 1.82
N LEU A 85 12.82 1.45 1.88
CA LEU A 85 12.90 0.25 2.71
C LEU A 85 14.04 -0.67 2.26
N LYS A 86 14.26 -0.82 0.96
CA LYS A 86 15.39 -1.58 0.39
C LYS A 86 16.76 -0.99 0.74
N GLY A 87 16.84 0.28 1.12
CA GLY A 87 18.05 0.91 1.65
C GLY A 87 18.51 0.31 2.99
N PHE A 88 17.59 -0.29 3.75
CA PHE A 88 17.93 -1.00 4.97
C PHE A 88 18.33 -2.45 4.64
N ARG A 89 19.61 -2.77 4.85
CA ARG A 89 20.17 -4.09 4.51
C ARG A 89 19.41 -5.25 5.16
N SER A 90 18.99 -5.08 6.41
CA SER A 90 18.23 -6.08 7.17
C SER A 90 16.84 -6.39 6.61
N LEU A 91 16.25 -5.44 5.87
CA LEU A 91 14.96 -5.64 5.19
C LEU A 91 15.12 -6.20 3.78
N ARG A 92 16.21 -5.80 3.09
CA ARG A 92 16.51 -6.29 1.74
C ARG A 92 16.81 -7.78 1.72
N THR A 93 17.53 -8.26 2.74
CA THR A 93 17.85 -9.67 2.91
C THR A 93 17.36 -10.11 4.28
N ARG A 94 16.37 -11.03 4.28
CA ARG A 94 15.79 -11.51 5.53
C ARG A 94 16.75 -12.46 6.24
N TYR A 95 17.46 -11.94 7.23
CA TYR A 95 18.30 -12.76 8.12
C TYR A 95 17.54 -13.25 9.37
N CYS A 96 16.41 -12.60 9.71
CA CYS A 96 15.64 -12.96 10.90
C CYS A 96 14.80 -14.21 10.65
N CYS A 97 15.03 -15.27 11.43
CA CYS A 97 14.23 -16.50 11.40
C CYS A 97 12.79 -16.21 11.90
N TYR A 98 12.65 -15.42 12.95
CA TYR A 98 11.35 -15.10 13.53
C TYR A 98 10.67 -13.92 12.85
N LEU A 99 9.40 -14.11 12.50
CA LEU A 99 8.58 -13.07 11.87
C LEU A 99 8.47 -11.82 12.73
N VAL A 100 8.34 -11.99 14.05
CA VAL A 100 8.21 -10.87 15.02
C VAL A 100 9.42 -9.94 14.94
N ASN A 101 10.63 -10.48 14.87
CA ASN A 101 11.86 -9.71 14.76
C ASN A 101 11.92 -8.94 13.42
N PHE A 102 11.52 -9.60 12.32
CA PHE A 102 11.44 -8.94 11.02
C PHE A 102 10.43 -7.79 11.03
N MET A 103 9.26 -7.97 11.63
CA MET A 103 8.26 -6.92 11.78
C MET A 103 8.77 -5.74 12.63
N GLY A 104 9.48 -6.03 13.72
CA GLY A 104 10.13 -5.00 14.53
C GLY A 104 11.13 -4.16 13.74
N LEU A 105 11.97 -4.80 12.92
CA LEU A 105 12.91 -4.10 12.04
C LEU A 105 12.19 -3.26 10.97
N LEU A 106 11.08 -3.77 10.42
CA LEU A 106 10.27 -3.04 9.46
C LEU A 106 9.67 -1.76 10.08
N TYR A 107 9.09 -1.87 11.27
CA TYR A 107 8.54 -0.70 11.97
C TYR A 107 9.62 0.32 12.32
N LEU A 108 10.78 -0.13 12.76
CA LEU A 108 11.91 0.76 13.04
C LEU A 108 12.37 1.49 11.77
N ALA A 109 12.48 0.79 10.65
CA ALA A 109 12.87 1.40 9.38
C ALA A 109 11.83 2.44 8.90
N LEU A 110 10.54 2.13 9.03
CA LEU A 110 9.46 3.07 8.71
C LEU A 110 9.52 4.30 9.62
N ALA A 111 9.74 4.13 10.92
CA ALA A 111 9.91 5.23 11.86
C ALA A 111 11.10 6.12 11.48
N CYS A 112 12.24 5.53 11.12
CA CYS A 112 13.41 6.29 10.65
C CYS A 112 13.14 7.06 9.34
N ILE A 113 12.40 6.46 8.41
CA ILE A 113 12.01 7.14 7.15
C ILE A 113 11.11 8.33 7.45
N LEU A 114 10.10 8.14 8.29
CA LEU A 114 9.17 9.21 8.67
C LEU A 114 9.88 10.33 9.40
N TRP A 115 10.74 10.01 10.36
CA TRP A 115 11.55 11.00 11.08
C TRP A 115 12.37 11.88 10.13
N ARG A 116 13.07 11.26 9.16
CA ARG A 116 13.85 12.01 8.14
C ARG A 116 13.01 12.89 7.22
N LYS A 117 11.69 12.72 7.21
CA LYS A 117 10.78 13.52 6.38
C LYS A 117 10.11 14.63 7.17
N LEU A 118 10.11 14.54 8.48
CA LEU A 118 9.54 15.55 9.39
C LEU A 118 10.59 16.58 9.84
N VAL A 119 11.86 16.22 9.80
CA VAL A 119 13.02 17.08 10.08
C VAL A 119 13.68 17.51 8.79
#